data_4a8ba9ee0e7decbf67e2efd4559335e4
#
_entry.id   4a8ba9ee0e7decbf67e2efd4559335e4
#
_cell.length_a   1.000
_cell.length_b   1.000
_cell.length_c   1.000
_cell.angle_alpha   90.00
_cell.angle_beta   90.00
_cell.angle_gamma   90.00
#
_symmetry.space_group_name_H-M   'P 1'
#
loop_
_entity.id
_entity.type
_entity.pdbx_description
1 polymer ?
#
loop_
_entity_poly.entity_id
_entity_poly.type
_entity_poly.pdbx_seq_one_letter_code
_entity_poly.pdbx_strand_id
1 'polypeptide(L)'
;VKDCEYVLHVASPFSVREPNNEDEYIKPACEGTIRALKFAQKAKVKRIVLTSSTVTMMGEIYDSNQDNGIVNAKSWTNPNSKNINTYIKSKTLAEKAAWDFFENQSDNSLIEMAVVCAGGIFGPTLTGNINGQSLQIIHRMLTGHFKMSMIPPIGIPISDVRDIAKIHVLAMTEEK
;
A
#
# COMPACT_ATOMS: atom_id res chain seq x y z
N VAL A 1 0.41 15.84 -13.82
CA VAL A 1 -1.04 15.50 -13.85
C VAL A 1 -1.87 16.46 -14.72
N LYS A 2 -1.23 17.45 -15.37
CA LYS A 2 -1.94 18.31 -16.34
C LYS A 2 -2.39 17.42 -17.51
N ASP A 3 -3.63 17.62 -17.98
CA ASP A 3 -4.22 16.89 -19.11
C ASP A 3 -4.35 15.36 -18.91
N CYS A 4 -4.37 14.89 -17.64
CA CYS A 4 -4.65 13.50 -17.29
C CYS A 4 -6.08 13.36 -16.79
N GLU A 5 -6.77 12.29 -17.19
CA GLU A 5 -8.10 11.97 -16.65
C GLU A 5 -8.05 11.19 -15.35
N TYR A 6 -6.99 10.42 -15.16
CA TYR A 6 -6.80 9.52 -14.01
C TYR A 6 -5.38 9.63 -13.46
N VAL A 7 -5.22 9.26 -12.20
CA VAL A 7 -3.92 9.16 -11.53
C VAL A 7 -3.79 7.79 -10.87
N LEU A 8 -2.71 7.08 -11.15
CA LEU A 8 -2.32 5.88 -10.41
C LEU A 8 -1.17 6.26 -9.46
N HIS A 9 -1.46 6.37 -8.18
CA HIS A 9 -0.44 6.69 -7.17
C HIS A 9 0.12 5.41 -6.56
N VAL A 10 1.15 4.87 -7.21
CA VAL A 10 1.81 3.60 -6.82
C VAL A 10 3.01 3.85 -5.90
N ALA A 11 3.65 5.01 -6.03
CA ALA A 11 4.88 5.31 -5.32
C ALA A 11 4.67 5.50 -3.81
N SER A 12 5.43 4.78 -3.02
CA SER A 12 5.51 4.95 -1.56
C SER A 12 6.88 4.46 -1.09
N PRO A 13 7.47 5.06 -0.04
CA PRO A 13 8.68 4.50 0.56
C PRO A 13 8.47 3.08 1.01
N PHE A 14 9.42 2.21 0.67
CA PHE A 14 9.41 0.82 1.12
C PHE A 14 10.81 0.32 1.42
N SER A 15 11.03 -0.17 2.63
CA SER A 15 12.22 -0.93 3.01
C SER A 15 11.85 -1.95 4.07
N VAL A 16 12.55 -3.07 4.07
CA VAL A 16 12.44 -4.09 5.12
C VAL A 16 13.30 -3.79 6.35
N ARG A 17 14.17 -2.77 6.26
CA ARG A 17 14.97 -2.32 7.40
C ARG A 17 14.22 -1.28 8.19
N GLU A 18 14.22 -1.42 9.52
CA GLU A 18 13.72 -0.37 10.40
C GLU A 18 14.60 0.88 10.25
N PRO A 19 13.99 2.07 10.11
CA PRO A 19 14.73 3.32 10.08
C PRO A 19 15.23 3.69 11.48
N ASN A 20 16.23 4.56 11.55
CA ASN A 20 16.66 5.13 12.83
C ASN A 20 15.60 6.06 13.44
N ASN A 21 14.77 6.67 12.60
CA ASN A 21 13.66 7.52 12.97
C ASN A 21 12.43 7.16 12.13
N GLU A 22 11.31 6.86 12.77
CA GLU A 22 10.04 6.53 12.10
C GLU A 22 9.61 7.59 11.08
N ASP A 23 9.92 8.86 11.33
CA ASP A 23 9.60 9.99 10.45
C ASP A 23 10.23 9.86 9.06
N GLU A 24 11.31 9.11 8.90
CA GLU A 24 11.94 8.84 7.60
C GLU A 24 11.01 8.08 6.64
N TYR A 25 10.04 7.32 7.17
CA TYR A 25 9.01 6.62 6.40
C TYR A 25 7.65 7.28 6.50
N ILE A 26 7.23 7.66 7.69
CA ILE A 26 5.88 8.17 7.93
C ILE A 26 5.65 9.49 7.19
N LYS A 27 6.56 10.46 7.33
CA LYS A 27 6.41 11.77 6.67
C LYS A 27 6.32 11.65 5.15
N PRO A 28 7.29 11.06 4.44
CA PRO A 28 7.20 10.97 2.99
C PRO A 28 6.03 10.11 2.51
N ALA A 29 5.59 9.10 3.25
CA ALA A 29 4.41 8.33 2.90
C ALA A 29 3.12 9.17 2.99
N CYS A 30 2.90 9.83 4.12
CA CYS A 30 1.70 10.66 4.33
C CYS A 30 1.71 11.92 3.45
N GLU A 31 2.80 12.69 3.47
CA GLU A 31 2.91 13.92 2.69
C GLU A 31 2.90 13.65 1.19
N GLY A 32 3.54 12.57 0.73
CA GLY A 32 3.53 12.14 -0.67
C GLY A 32 2.11 11.82 -1.14
N THR A 33 1.37 11.08 -0.35
CA THR A 33 -0.04 10.74 -0.63
C THR A 33 -0.91 12.00 -0.68
N ILE A 34 -0.85 12.87 0.33
CA ILE A 34 -1.63 14.12 0.35
C ILE A 34 -1.23 15.04 -0.79
N ARG A 35 0.04 15.09 -1.15
CA ARG A 35 0.52 15.88 -2.30
C ARG A 35 -0.06 15.35 -3.61
N ALA A 36 -0.07 14.04 -3.81
CA ALA A 36 -0.67 13.42 -5.00
C ALA A 36 -2.18 13.74 -5.10
N LEU A 37 -2.92 13.62 -3.99
CA LEU A 37 -4.34 13.96 -3.92
C LEU A 37 -4.62 15.43 -4.23
N LYS A 38 -3.86 16.36 -3.64
CA LYS A 38 -3.99 17.80 -3.90
C LYS A 38 -3.73 18.15 -5.38
N PHE A 39 -2.74 17.52 -6.00
CA PHE A 39 -2.47 17.74 -7.42
C PHE A 39 -3.52 17.10 -8.33
N ALA A 40 -4.03 15.92 -7.98
CA ALA A 40 -5.14 15.29 -8.69
C ALA A 40 -6.39 16.17 -8.63
N GLN A 41 -6.75 16.67 -7.45
CA GLN A 41 -7.89 17.58 -7.23
C GLN A 41 -7.71 18.90 -8.02
N LYS A 42 -6.54 19.53 -7.94
CA LYS A 42 -6.23 20.76 -8.68
C LYS A 42 -6.31 20.55 -10.20
N ALA A 43 -5.93 19.38 -10.70
CA ALA A 43 -6.02 19.03 -12.11
C ALA A 43 -7.42 18.56 -12.52
N LYS A 44 -8.36 18.43 -11.58
CA LYS A 44 -9.73 17.94 -11.79
C LYS A 44 -9.76 16.58 -12.51
N VAL A 45 -8.87 15.66 -12.09
CA VAL A 45 -8.91 14.29 -12.61
C VAL A 45 -10.23 13.62 -12.20
N LYS A 46 -10.70 12.67 -12.97
CA LYS A 46 -11.92 11.93 -12.65
C LYS A 46 -11.72 11.06 -11.40
N ARG A 47 -10.63 10.31 -11.37
CA ARG A 47 -10.34 9.40 -10.25
C ARG A 47 -8.84 9.25 -10.01
N ILE A 48 -8.48 9.09 -8.74
CA ILE A 48 -7.16 8.63 -8.31
C ILE A 48 -7.25 7.22 -7.74
N VAL A 49 -6.35 6.32 -8.15
CA VAL A 49 -6.20 4.99 -7.56
C VAL A 49 -4.94 4.98 -6.71
N LEU A 50 -5.11 4.73 -5.42
CA LEU A 50 -4.03 4.65 -4.45
C LEU A 50 -3.61 3.19 -4.24
N THR A 51 -2.33 2.89 -4.41
CA THR A 51 -1.77 1.58 -4.03
C THR A 51 -1.45 1.56 -2.54
N SER A 52 -2.31 0.91 -1.78
CA SER A 52 -2.09 0.64 -0.37
C SER A 52 -1.53 -0.78 -0.16
N SER A 53 -1.77 -1.37 0.98
CA SER A 53 -1.27 -2.70 1.32
C SER A 53 -2.25 -3.42 2.22
N THR A 54 -2.31 -4.74 2.14
CA THR A 54 -3.06 -5.57 3.09
C THR A 54 -2.63 -5.34 4.55
N VAL A 55 -1.41 -4.86 4.80
CA VAL A 55 -0.94 -4.56 6.15
C VAL A 55 -1.71 -3.42 6.83
N THR A 56 -2.42 -2.58 6.07
CA THR A 56 -3.29 -1.54 6.64
C THR A 56 -4.55 -2.12 7.28
N MET A 57 -4.89 -3.35 6.94
CA MET A 57 -6.04 -4.10 7.47
C MET A 57 -5.63 -5.21 8.44
N MET A 58 -4.43 -5.77 8.26
CA MET A 58 -4.00 -7.06 8.84
C MET A 58 -2.89 -6.92 9.89
N GLY A 59 -2.45 -5.70 10.23
CA GLY A 59 -1.27 -5.51 11.08
C GLY A 59 -1.35 -6.14 12.48
N GLU A 60 -2.54 -6.51 12.92
CA GLU A 60 -2.80 -7.16 14.21
C GLU A 60 -3.51 -8.51 14.06
N ILE A 61 -3.32 -9.20 12.94
CA ILE A 61 -3.93 -10.54 12.69
C ILE A 61 -3.65 -11.54 13.81
N TYR A 62 -2.58 -11.34 14.54
CA TYR A 62 -2.23 -12.18 15.69
C TYR A 62 -2.93 -11.75 16.98
N ASP A 63 -3.64 -10.63 16.98
CA ASP A 63 -4.48 -10.21 18.09
C ASP A 63 -5.88 -10.81 17.90
N SER A 64 -6.08 -11.98 18.51
CA SER A 64 -7.15 -12.97 18.29
C SER A 64 -8.59 -12.47 18.57
N ASN A 65 -8.83 -11.18 18.67
CA ASN A 65 -10.11 -10.62 19.15
C ASN A 65 -10.88 -9.79 18.12
N GLN A 66 -10.43 -9.65 16.87
CA GLN A 66 -11.19 -8.93 15.87
C GLN A 66 -11.92 -9.88 14.92
N ASP A 67 -13.24 -9.81 14.90
CA ASP A 67 -14.17 -10.39 13.92
C ASP A 67 -13.90 -11.84 13.50
N ASN A 68 -13.61 -12.76 14.44
CA ASN A 68 -13.31 -14.16 14.14
C ASN A 68 -12.15 -14.37 13.15
N GLY A 69 -11.19 -13.45 13.06
CA GLY A 69 -10.05 -13.52 12.16
C GLY A 69 -10.36 -13.20 10.69
N ILE A 70 -11.54 -12.66 10.39
CA ILE A 70 -11.92 -12.23 9.04
C ILE A 70 -11.49 -10.79 8.82
N VAL A 71 -10.61 -10.56 7.83
CA VAL A 71 -10.19 -9.25 7.39
C VAL A 71 -10.99 -8.82 6.18
N ASN A 72 -11.51 -7.59 6.20
CA ASN A 72 -12.31 -7.02 5.11
C ASN A 72 -12.04 -5.51 4.97
N ALA A 73 -12.72 -4.85 4.03
CA ALA A 73 -12.53 -3.43 3.75
C ALA A 73 -12.84 -2.48 4.92
N LYS A 74 -13.44 -2.96 6.01
CA LYS A 74 -13.70 -2.17 7.22
C LYS A 74 -12.64 -2.39 8.30
N SER A 75 -11.77 -3.38 8.10
CA SER A 75 -10.70 -3.71 9.04
C SER A 75 -9.58 -2.69 8.96
N TRP A 76 -9.08 -2.23 10.10
CA TRP A 76 -7.97 -1.29 10.18
C TRP A 76 -6.92 -1.75 11.19
N THR A 77 -5.67 -1.68 10.77
CA THR A 77 -4.54 -1.81 11.69
C THR A 77 -4.49 -0.62 12.65
N ASN A 78 -4.30 -0.88 13.93
CA ASN A 78 -4.05 0.18 14.92
C ASN A 78 -2.61 0.72 14.75
N PRO A 79 -2.42 1.98 14.30
CA PRO A 79 -1.08 2.54 14.08
C PRO A 79 -0.28 2.77 15.36
N ASN A 80 -0.93 2.67 16.53
CA ASN A 80 -0.29 2.82 17.83
C ASN A 80 0.06 1.49 18.51
N SER A 81 -0.20 0.36 17.82
CA SER A 81 0.17 -0.95 18.32
C SER A 81 1.69 -1.10 18.40
N LYS A 82 2.15 -1.73 19.50
CA LYS A 82 3.57 -2.05 19.72
C LYS A 82 4.03 -3.25 18.87
N ASN A 83 3.08 -3.98 18.26
CA ASN A 83 3.33 -5.22 17.54
C ASN A 83 3.51 -4.99 16.02
N ILE A 84 3.47 -3.74 15.55
CA ILE A 84 3.67 -3.40 14.15
C ILE A 84 5.01 -2.69 13.95
N ASN A 85 5.60 -2.89 12.77
CA ASN A 85 6.81 -2.19 12.37
C ASN A 85 6.51 -0.82 11.77
N THR A 86 7.54 -0.01 11.56
CA THR A 86 7.41 1.35 11.01
C THR A 86 6.79 1.37 9.61
N TYR A 87 7.04 0.36 8.78
CA TYR A 87 6.42 0.25 7.45
C TYR A 87 4.90 0.09 7.55
N ILE A 88 4.41 -0.85 8.37
CA ILE A 88 2.98 -1.07 8.60
C ILE A 88 2.33 0.22 9.11
N LYS A 89 2.95 0.87 10.09
CA LYS A 89 2.50 2.15 10.64
C LYS A 89 2.41 3.23 9.56
N SER A 90 3.46 3.38 8.74
CA SER A 90 3.51 4.40 7.69
C SER A 90 2.44 4.19 6.62
N LYS A 91 2.20 2.96 6.18
CA LYS A 91 1.14 2.63 5.21
C LYS A 91 -0.24 2.89 5.78
N THR A 92 -0.48 2.50 7.03
CA THR A 92 -1.77 2.72 7.71
C THR A 92 -2.07 4.21 7.87
N LEU A 93 -1.09 5.00 8.30
CA LEU A 93 -1.26 6.45 8.46
C LEU A 93 -1.45 7.15 7.12
N ALA A 94 -0.71 6.75 6.07
CA ALA A 94 -0.84 7.33 4.74
C ALA A 94 -2.22 7.05 4.12
N GLU A 95 -2.76 5.84 4.28
CA GLU A 95 -4.10 5.50 3.78
C GLU A 95 -5.19 6.22 4.57
N LYS A 96 -5.09 6.28 5.90
CA LYS A 96 -6.03 7.06 6.73
C LYS A 96 -6.02 8.54 6.32
N ALA A 97 -4.85 9.14 6.15
CA ALA A 97 -4.73 10.52 5.69
C ALA A 97 -5.37 10.74 4.30
N ALA A 98 -5.31 9.72 3.41
CA ALA A 98 -5.97 9.78 2.11
C ALA A 98 -7.49 9.79 2.25
N TRP A 99 -8.06 8.93 3.10
CA TRP A 99 -9.50 8.89 3.36
C TRP A 99 -9.97 10.18 4.05
N ASP A 100 -9.24 10.67 5.06
CA ASP A 100 -9.53 11.94 5.73
C ASP A 100 -9.55 13.11 4.73
N PHE A 101 -8.58 13.14 3.80
CA PHE A 101 -8.55 14.15 2.74
C PHE A 101 -9.76 14.02 1.81
N PHE A 102 -10.13 12.80 1.44
CA PHE A 102 -11.24 12.51 0.54
C PHE A 102 -12.59 12.91 1.16
N GLU A 103 -12.83 12.57 2.43
CA GLU A 103 -14.05 12.89 3.16
C GLU A 103 -14.24 14.40 3.39
N ASN A 104 -13.13 15.14 3.47
CA ASN A 104 -13.16 16.59 3.69
C ASN A 104 -13.11 17.41 2.39
N GLN A 105 -13.35 16.81 1.21
CA GLN A 105 -13.45 17.56 -0.04
C GLN A 105 -14.67 18.47 -0.05
N SER A 106 -14.53 19.68 -0.63
CA SER A 106 -15.66 20.56 -0.92
C SER A 106 -16.37 20.11 -2.18
N ASP A 107 -17.69 20.35 -2.27
CA ASP A 107 -18.54 19.94 -3.41
C ASP A 107 -18.04 20.41 -4.77
N ASN A 108 -17.33 21.54 -4.83
CA ASN A 108 -16.81 22.09 -6.08
C ASN A 108 -15.47 21.46 -6.56
N SER A 109 -14.90 20.56 -5.79
CA SER A 109 -13.58 19.99 -6.07
C SER A 109 -13.54 18.47 -5.89
N LEU A 110 -14.69 17.82 -5.96
CA LEU A 110 -14.80 16.38 -5.79
C LEU A 110 -14.03 15.65 -6.89
N ILE A 111 -13.17 14.74 -6.45
CA ILE A 111 -12.57 13.69 -7.27
C ILE A 111 -12.94 12.35 -6.67
N GLU A 112 -12.96 11.29 -7.45
CA GLU A 112 -13.15 9.95 -6.93
C GLU A 112 -11.82 9.36 -6.45
N MET A 113 -11.89 8.47 -5.46
CA MET A 113 -10.75 7.70 -4.99
C MET A 113 -11.09 6.22 -4.91
N ALA A 114 -10.19 5.39 -5.38
CA ALA A 114 -10.19 3.94 -5.12
C ALA A 114 -8.88 3.55 -4.47
N VAL A 115 -8.93 2.58 -3.55
CA VAL A 115 -7.74 2.08 -2.85
C VAL A 115 -7.57 0.59 -3.14
N VAL A 116 -6.37 0.21 -3.59
CA VAL A 116 -6.01 -1.19 -3.84
C VAL A 116 -5.05 -1.65 -2.75
N CYS A 117 -5.55 -2.46 -1.83
CA CYS A 117 -4.77 -3.04 -0.74
C CYS A 117 -4.10 -4.33 -1.22
N ALA A 118 -2.92 -4.21 -1.82
CA ALA A 118 -2.17 -5.33 -2.35
C ALA A 118 -1.41 -6.10 -1.26
N GLY A 119 -1.31 -7.43 -1.43
CA GLY A 119 -0.37 -8.28 -0.68
C GLY A 119 1.07 -8.10 -1.18
N GLY A 120 1.95 -9.04 -0.84
CA GLY A 120 3.28 -9.11 -1.42
C GLY A 120 3.16 -9.30 -2.94
N ILE A 121 3.63 -8.34 -3.72
CA ILE A 121 3.50 -8.37 -5.18
C ILE A 121 4.70 -9.11 -5.77
N PHE A 122 4.42 -10.21 -6.47
CA PHE A 122 5.41 -11.04 -7.15
C PHE A 122 5.05 -11.20 -8.63
N GLY A 123 6.03 -11.55 -9.43
CA GLY A 123 5.83 -11.84 -10.84
C GLY A 123 7.02 -11.42 -11.71
N PRO A 124 6.93 -11.63 -13.03
CA PRO A 124 8.02 -11.31 -13.94
C PRO A 124 8.26 -9.81 -14.03
N THR A 125 9.54 -9.42 -14.07
CA THR A 125 9.91 -8.02 -14.30
C THR A 125 9.91 -7.71 -15.80
N LEU A 126 9.46 -6.53 -16.18
CA LEU A 126 9.50 -6.09 -17.58
C LEU A 126 10.90 -5.65 -18.02
N THR A 127 11.77 -5.27 -17.09
CA THR A 127 13.09 -4.70 -17.38
C THR A 127 14.25 -5.62 -17.01
N GLY A 128 13.97 -6.81 -16.45
CA GLY A 128 14.99 -7.68 -15.86
C GLY A 128 15.57 -7.18 -14.55
N ASN A 129 15.14 -6.01 -14.07
CA ASN A 129 15.58 -5.44 -12.80
C ASN A 129 14.91 -6.17 -11.62
N ILE A 130 15.69 -6.79 -10.75
CA ILE A 130 15.24 -7.52 -9.57
C ILE A 130 15.45 -6.75 -8.25
N ASN A 131 15.72 -5.45 -8.30
CA ASN A 131 15.99 -4.66 -7.10
C ASN A 131 14.76 -4.41 -6.21
N GLY A 132 13.56 -4.77 -6.66
CA GLY A 132 12.33 -4.72 -5.86
C GLY A 132 12.42 -5.62 -4.62
N GLN A 133 11.95 -5.15 -3.47
CA GLN A 133 12.06 -5.87 -2.19
C GLN A 133 11.45 -7.26 -2.24
N SER A 134 10.26 -7.42 -2.84
CA SER A 134 9.61 -8.72 -2.98
C SER A 134 10.45 -9.69 -3.82
N LEU A 135 11.02 -9.23 -4.92
CA LEU A 135 11.88 -10.05 -5.78
C LEU A 135 13.20 -10.42 -5.09
N GLN A 136 13.76 -9.52 -4.28
CA GLN A 136 14.95 -9.80 -3.47
C GLN A 136 14.71 -10.92 -2.45
N ILE A 137 13.52 -11.04 -1.90
CA ILE A 137 13.17 -12.17 -1.01
C ILE A 137 13.29 -13.49 -1.78
N ILE A 138 12.65 -13.59 -2.95
CA ILE A 138 12.70 -14.79 -3.79
C ILE A 138 14.12 -15.08 -4.25
N HIS A 139 14.86 -14.06 -4.72
CA HIS A 139 16.25 -14.22 -5.14
C HIS A 139 17.13 -14.78 -4.02
N ARG A 140 17.02 -14.27 -2.79
CA ARG A 140 17.77 -14.75 -1.63
C ARG A 140 17.40 -16.18 -1.25
N MET A 141 16.11 -16.56 -1.38
CA MET A 141 15.69 -17.95 -1.16
C MET A 141 16.31 -18.89 -2.17
N LEU A 142 16.26 -18.56 -3.47
CA LEU A 142 16.77 -19.39 -4.56
C LEU A 142 18.30 -19.50 -4.56
N THR A 143 19.01 -18.45 -4.14
CA THR A 143 20.49 -18.42 -4.11
C THR A 143 21.09 -18.92 -2.79
N GLY A 144 20.26 -19.41 -1.87
CA GLY A 144 20.73 -19.93 -0.57
C GLY A 144 21.25 -18.86 0.39
N HIS A 145 21.02 -17.57 0.10
CA HIS A 145 21.42 -16.47 0.99
C HIS A 145 20.51 -16.31 2.22
N PHE A 146 19.43 -17.07 2.28
CA PHE A 146 18.59 -17.17 3.47
C PHE A 146 19.22 -18.17 4.43
N LYS A 147 20.12 -17.70 5.29
CA LYS A 147 20.73 -18.50 6.37
C LYS A 147 19.73 -18.71 7.53
N MET A 148 18.52 -19.12 7.23
CA MET A 148 17.56 -19.44 8.27
C MET A 148 17.52 -20.94 8.49
N SER A 149 17.85 -21.37 9.69
CA SER A 149 17.75 -22.77 10.12
C SER A 149 16.30 -23.25 10.25
N MET A 150 15.32 -22.34 10.23
CA MET A 150 13.89 -22.61 10.31
C MET A 150 13.11 -21.62 9.43
N ILE A 151 12.09 -22.12 8.75
CA ILE A 151 11.09 -21.28 8.08
C ILE A 151 10.09 -20.83 9.15
N PRO A 152 9.94 -19.52 9.41
CA PRO A 152 8.96 -19.05 10.39
C PRO A 152 7.54 -19.38 9.91
N PRO A 153 6.62 -19.75 10.79
CA PRO A 153 5.22 -20.00 10.43
C PRO A 153 4.46 -18.68 10.20
N ILE A 154 4.87 -17.93 9.17
CA ILE A 154 4.28 -16.63 8.82
C ILE A 154 3.48 -16.81 7.53
N GLY A 155 2.17 -16.53 7.59
CA GLY A 155 1.33 -16.38 6.41
C GLY A 155 1.42 -14.94 5.87
N ILE A 156 1.80 -14.81 4.60
CA ILE A 156 1.77 -13.52 3.89
C ILE A 156 0.79 -13.61 2.72
N PRO A 157 -0.13 -12.65 2.57
CA PRO A 157 -0.92 -12.57 1.36
C PRO A 157 -0.04 -12.26 0.16
N ILE A 158 -0.23 -12.98 -0.93
CA ILE A 158 0.55 -12.87 -2.17
C ILE A 158 -0.38 -12.40 -3.30
N SER A 159 0.13 -11.53 -4.15
CA SER A 159 -0.54 -11.03 -5.34
C SER A 159 0.35 -11.18 -6.57
N ASP A 160 -0.21 -11.57 -7.70
CA ASP A 160 0.51 -11.53 -8.98
C ASP A 160 0.54 -10.09 -9.52
N VAL A 161 1.70 -9.64 -9.97
CA VAL A 161 1.89 -8.28 -10.49
C VAL A 161 0.96 -7.97 -11.67
N ARG A 162 0.64 -8.98 -12.50
CA ARG A 162 -0.24 -8.83 -13.67
C ARG A 162 -1.69 -8.62 -13.25
N ASP A 163 -2.12 -9.28 -12.18
CA ASP A 163 -3.47 -9.12 -11.64
C ASP A 163 -3.60 -7.79 -10.92
N ILE A 164 -2.59 -7.40 -10.14
CA ILE A 164 -2.58 -6.08 -9.49
C ILE A 164 -2.60 -4.95 -10.54
N ALA A 165 -1.85 -5.07 -11.64
CA ALA A 165 -1.91 -4.09 -12.71
C ALA A 165 -3.32 -4.00 -13.34
N LYS A 166 -3.98 -5.13 -13.61
CA LYS A 166 -5.35 -5.16 -14.11
C LYS A 166 -6.34 -4.55 -13.13
N ILE A 167 -6.23 -4.89 -11.83
CA ILE A 167 -7.09 -4.33 -10.78
C ILE A 167 -6.94 -2.80 -10.72
N HIS A 168 -5.74 -2.25 -10.85
CA HIS A 168 -5.54 -0.80 -10.90
C HIS A 168 -6.24 -0.16 -12.09
N VAL A 169 -6.17 -0.79 -13.28
CA VAL A 169 -6.86 -0.29 -14.48
C VAL A 169 -8.38 -0.37 -14.29
N LEU A 170 -8.90 -1.49 -13.80
CA LEU A 170 -10.34 -1.63 -13.52
C LEU A 170 -10.80 -0.63 -12.46
N ALA A 171 -10.07 -0.50 -11.36
CA ALA A 171 -10.39 0.48 -10.31
C ALA A 171 -10.37 1.94 -10.82
N MET A 172 -9.60 2.21 -11.87
CA MET A 172 -9.54 3.52 -12.54
C MET A 172 -10.77 3.77 -13.43
N THR A 173 -11.23 2.77 -14.16
CA THR A 173 -12.18 2.94 -15.27
C THR A 173 -13.60 2.48 -14.97
N GLU A 174 -13.79 1.48 -14.13
CA GLU A 174 -15.11 0.93 -13.83
C GLU A 174 -15.97 1.92 -13.05
N GLU A 175 -17.24 1.99 -13.41
CA GLU A 175 -18.27 2.71 -12.65
C GLU A 175 -18.62 1.92 -11.38
N LYS A 176 -19.06 2.65 -10.32
CA LYS A 176 -19.44 2.02 -9.04
C LYS A 176 -20.77 1.30 -9.15
#